data_602f5ca387370e0cc86e49f031870783
#
_entry.id   602f5ca387370e0cc86e49f031870783
#
_cell.length_a   1.000
_cell.length_b   1.000
_cell.length_c   1.000
_cell.angle_alpha   90.00
_cell.angle_beta   90.00
_cell.angle_gamma   90.00
#
_symmetry.space_group_name_H-M   'P 1'
#
loop_
_entity.id
_entity.type
_entity.pdbx_description
1 polymer ?
#
loop_
_entity_poly.entity_id
_entity_poly.type
_entity_poly.pdbx_seq_one_letter_code
_entity_poly.pdbx_strand_id
1 'polypeptide(L)'
;MKEQLKLAPKENQPVRKHRTVFTSTKGLLRKQKWVALDIDEYGITYRSNPGYKGEMFSSMYLVLQEIKINERSFTLTIKKNDHEVYVIDLKKLDGDLWSNFQIIKEKIASFAGNKLRN
;
A
#
# COMPACT_ATOMS: atom_id res chain seq x y z
N MET A 1 -27.27 8.29 -25.31
CA MET A 1 -27.22 7.10 -25.09
C MET A 1 -25.93 6.51 -25.13
N LYS A 2 -25.15 6.67 -26.10
CA LYS A 2 -23.88 6.08 -26.11
C LYS A 2 -22.97 6.55 -25.07
N GLU A 3 -23.11 7.75 -24.65
CA GLU A 3 -22.25 8.27 -23.64
C GLU A 3 -22.36 7.49 -22.38
N GLN A 4 -23.55 7.04 -22.08
CA GLN A 4 -23.68 6.30 -20.87
C GLN A 4 -22.91 5.04 -20.94
N LEU A 5 -22.84 4.45 -22.10
CA LEU A 5 -22.08 3.24 -22.21
C LEU A 5 -20.63 3.46 -21.97
N LYS A 6 -20.11 4.59 -22.41
CA LYS A 6 -18.72 4.83 -22.17
C LYS A 6 -18.40 5.00 -20.74
N LEU A 7 -19.32 5.55 -19.99
CA LEU A 7 -19.07 5.78 -18.59
C LEU A 7 -19.24 4.54 -17.75
N ALA A 8 -19.94 3.57 -18.26
CA ALA A 8 -20.21 2.39 -17.46
C ALA A 8 -18.99 1.75 -16.83
N PRO A 9 -17.89 1.56 -17.55
CA PRO A 9 -16.73 0.95 -16.91
C PRO A 9 -16.23 1.75 -15.74
N LYS A 10 -16.30 3.06 -15.85
CA LYS A 10 -15.83 3.88 -14.75
C LYS A 10 -16.77 3.80 -13.58
N GLU A 11 -18.03 3.69 -13.85
CA GLU A 11 -18.99 3.62 -12.77
C GLU A 11 -18.87 2.37 -11.96
N ASN A 12 -18.31 1.33 -12.54
CA ASN A 12 -18.15 0.08 -11.82
C ASN A 12 -16.95 0.07 -10.92
N GLN A 13 -16.16 1.12 -10.95
CA GLN A 13 -14.95 1.18 -10.13
C GLN A 13 -15.14 2.14 -8.99
N PRO A 14 -14.64 1.82 -7.81
CA PRO A 14 -14.75 2.76 -6.69
C PRO A 14 -13.97 4.02 -6.98
N VAL A 15 -14.48 5.12 -6.47
CA VAL A 15 -13.78 6.39 -6.57
C VAL A 15 -12.78 6.46 -5.42
N ARG A 16 -11.51 6.55 -5.74
CA ARG A 16 -10.45 6.57 -4.75
C ARG A 16 -10.08 7.99 -4.41
N LYS A 17 -10.83 8.59 -3.52
CA LYS A 17 -10.63 9.99 -3.16
C LYS A 17 -9.47 10.22 -2.21
N HIS A 18 -9.10 9.21 -1.45
CA HIS A 18 -8.09 9.39 -0.42
C HIS A 18 -6.84 8.57 -0.68
N ARG A 19 -6.48 8.49 -1.93
CA ARG A 19 -5.32 7.71 -2.32
C ARG A 19 -4.03 8.42 -1.91
N THR A 20 -3.15 7.70 -1.28
CA THR A 20 -1.82 8.20 -0.93
C THR A 20 -0.80 7.21 -1.46
N VAL A 21 0.17 7.69 -2.19
CA VAL A 21 1.18 6.84 -2.81
C VAL A 21 2.55 7.23 -2.30
N PHE A 22 3.28 6.23 -1.81
CA PHE A 22 4.66 6.39 -1.39
C PHE A 22 5.52 5.62 -2.36
N THR A 23 6.61 6.20 -2.81
CA THR A 23 7.48 5.55 -3.77
C THR A 23 8.92 5.58 -3.31
N SER A 24 9.74 4.79 -3.95
CA SER A 24 11.17 4.82 -3.78
C SER A 24 11.81 4.53 -5.11
N THR A 25 12.82 5.30 -5.46
CA THR A 25 13.54 5.10 -6.71
C THR A 25 15.03 5.06 -6.42
N LYS A 26 15.42 4.15 -5.55
CA LYS A 26 16.82 4.00 -5.22
C LYS A 26 17.50 3.08 -6.23
N GLY A 27 18.77 3.01 -6.19
CA GLY A 27 19.49 2.16 -7.10
C GLY A 27 19.68 2.87 -8.42
N LEU A 28 20.62 3.59 -8.52
CA LEU A 28 20.90 4.43 -9.59
C LEU A 28 21.49 3.79 -10.79
N LEU A 29 21.54 4.51 -11.83
CA LEU A 29 22.25 4.18 -13.02
C LEU A 29 21.68 3.01 -13.78
N ARG A 30 22.29 1.87 -13.70
CA ARG A 30 21.91 0.82 -14.59
C ARG A 30 20.66 0.10 -14.24
N LYS A 31 20.45 -0.11 -12.97
CA LYS A 31 19.28 -0.83 -12.55
C LYS A 31 18.52 0.02 -11.61
N GLN A 32 17.47 0.57 -12.07
CA GLN A 32 16.61 1.32 -11.20
C GLN A 32 15.84 0.36 -10.35
N LYS A 33 15.80 0.63 -9.06
CA LYS A 33 15.02 -0.12 -8.12
C LYS A 33 13.95 0.78 -7.61
N TRP A 34 12.70 0.36 -7.73
CA TRP A 34 11.62 1.16 -7.21
C TRP A 34 10.60 0.30 -6.50
N VAL A 35 9.93 0.90 -5.55
CA VAL A 35 8.78 0.31 -4.90
C VAL A 35 7.70 1.36 -4.89
N ALA A 36 6.47 0.93 -4.81
CA ALA A 36 5.33 1.82 -4.68
C ALA A 36 4.36 1.23 -3.66
N LEU A 37 4.05 2.00 -2.65
CA LEU A 37 3.06 1.64 -1.65
C LEU A 37 1.89 2.58 -1.80
N ASP A 38 0.74 2.03 -2.12
CA ASP A 38 -0.46 2.79 -2.42
C ASP A 38 -1.51 2.45 -1.37
N ILE A 39 -1.97 3.46 -0.65
CA ILE A 39 -2.95 3.29 0.41
C ILE A 39 -4.15 4.17 0.09
N ASP A 40 -5.31 3.58 0.02
CA ASP A 40 -6.52 4.35 -0.17
C ASP A 40 -7.61 3.85 0.78
N GLU A 41 -8.81 4.36 0.62
CA GLU A 41 -9.90 4.00 1.53
C GLU A 41 -10.39 2.58 1.38
N TYR A 42 -9.97 1.86 0.34
CA TYR A 42 -10.40 0.49 0.10
C TYR A 42 -9.34 -0.55 0.44
N GLY A 43 -8.09 -0.20 0.32
CA GLY A 43 -7.06 -1.21 0.55
C GLY A 43 -5.64 -0.70 0.38
N ILE A 44 -4.73 -1.65 0.32
CA ILE A 44 -3.31 -1.40 0.22
C ILE A 44 -2.75 -2.19 -0.95
N THR A 45 -1.93 -1.54 -1.74
CA THR A 45 -1.21 -2.20 -2.84
C THR A 45 0.27 -1.88 -2.71
N TYR A 46 1.09 -2.91 -2.83
CA TYR A 46 2.54 -2.76 -2.80
C TYR A 46 3.10 -3.43 -4.03
N ARG A 47 3.97 -2.73 -4.75
CA ARG A 47 4.62 -3.26 -5.94
C ARG A 47 6.08 -2.90 -5.93
N SER A 48 6.89 -3.75 -6.55
CA SER A 48 8.30 -3.42 -6.74
C SER A 48 8.72 -3.91 -8.11
N ASN A 49 9.77 -3.32 -8.64
CA ASN A 49 10.31 -3.78 -9.92
C ASN A 49 11.22 -4.99 -9.69
N PRO A 50 11.71 -5.62 -10.76
CA PRO A 50 12.55 -6.82 -10.59
C PRO A 50 13.81 -6.59 -9.77
N GLY A 51 14.28 -5.35 -9.65
CA GLY A 51 15.41 -5.05 -8.79
C GLY A 51 15.12 -5.33 -7.34
N TYR A 52 13.82 -5.41 -6.98
CA TYR A 52 13.36 -5.81 -5.65
C TYR A 52 12.50 -7.06 -5.78
N LYS A 53 12.81 -7.93 -6.74
CA LYS A 53 12.13 -9.20 -6.95
C LYS A 53 10.76 -9.10 -7.62
N GLY A 54 10.39 -7.94 -8.11
CA GLY A 54 9.11 -7.79 -8.82
C GLY A 54 7.91 -8.18 -8.00
N GLU A 55 7.94 -7.93 -6.70
CA GLU A 55 6.85 -8.31 -5.82
C GLU A 55 5.61 -7.49 -6.03
N MET A 56 4.48 -8.10 -5.80
CA MET A 56 3.23 -7.38 -5.82
C MET A 56 2.29 -7.96 -4.80
N PHE A 57 1.68 -7.07 -4.03
CA PHE A 57 0.66 -7.44 -3.06
C PHE A 57 -0.46 -6.42 -3.16
N SER A 58 -1.69 -6.89 -3.15
CA SER A 58 -2.83 -6.00 -3.16
C SER A 58 -3.96 -6.65 -2.40
N SER A 59 -4.60 -5.90 -1.55
CA SER A 59 -5.75 -6.41 -0.82
C SER A 59 -6.63 -5.28 -0.32
N MET A 60 -7.94 -5.54 -0.33
CA MET A 60 -8.89 -4.65 0.33
C MET A 60 -8.87 -4.93 1.81
N TYR A 61 -9.09 -3.88 2.60
CA TYR A 61 -9.11 -4.04 4.06
C TYR A 61 -10.14 -5.05 4.52
N LEU A 62 -11.24 -5.12 3.80
CA LEU A 62 -12.35 -5.98 4.18
C LEU A 62 -11.96 -7.45 4.30
N VAL A 63 -11.04 -7.89 3.45
CA VAL A 63 -10.63 -9.28 3.44
C VAL A 63 -9.34 -9.56 4.20
N LEU A 64 -8.78 -8.55 4.84
CA LEU A 64 -7.58 -8.72 5.63
C LEU A 64 -7.93 -9.19 7.04
N GLN A 65 -7.05 -9.99 7.61
CA GLN A 65 -7.19 -10.37 9.00
C GLN A 65 -6.66 -9.30 9.92
N GLU A 66 -5.48 -8.79 9.61
CA GLU A 66 -4.78 -7.92 10.53
C GLU A 66 -3.71 -7.12 9.81
N ILE A 67 -3.47 -5.90 10.26
CA ILE A 67 -2.38 -5.06 9.81
C ILE A 67 -1.59 -4.67 11.04
N LYS A 68 -0.31 -5.01 11.07
CA LYS A 68 0.53 -4.69 12.20
C LYS A 68 1.58 -3.69 11.77
N ILE A 69 1.68 -2.58 12.50
CA ILE A 69 2.68 -1.58 12.20
C ILE A 69 3.69 -1.58 13.34
N ASN A 70 4.95 -1.71 12.99
CA ASN A 70 6.01 -1.83 13.98
C ASN A 70 6.89 -0.59 13.93
N GLU A 71 6.86 0.17 15.00
CA GLU A 71 7.60 1.41 15.10
C GLU A 71 9.11 1.20 15.23
N ARG A 72 9.52 0.12 15.81
CA ARG A 72 10.94 -0.14 16.01
C ARG A 72 11.63 -0.53 14.72
N SER A 73 11.01 -1.41 13.95
CA SER A 73 11.60 -1.88 12.71
C SER A 73 11.15 -1.08 11.50
N PHE A 74 10.15 -0.20 11.67
CA PHE A 74 9.53 0.54 10.58
C PHE A 74 9.05 -0.40 9.49
N THR A 75 8.29 -1.40 9.91
CA THR A 75 7.71 -2.36 8.98
C THR A 75 6.21 -2.38 9.11
N LEU A 76 5.56 -2.74 8.00
CA LEU A 76 4.14 -2.92 7.94
C LEU A 76 3.90 -4.38 7.60
N THR A 77 3.26 -5.11 8.48
CA THR A 77 2.96 -6.52 8.25
C THR A 77 1.49 -6.66 7.96
N ILE A 78 1.16 -7.23 6.81
CA ILE A 78 -0.21 -7.38 6.37
C ILE A 78 -0.52 -8.85 6.33
N LYS A 79 -1.50 -9.27 7.11
CA LYS A 79 -1.88 -10.66 7.21
C LYS A 79 -3.24 -10.86 6.57
N LYS A 80 -3.28 -11.54 5.45
CA LYS A 80 -4.54 -11.86 4.80
C LYS A 80 -5.18 -13.07 5.45
N ASN A 81 -4.34 -14.07 5.75
CA ASN A 81 -4.79 -15.26 6.46
C ASN A 81 -3.55 -15.88 7.09
N ASP A 82 -3.68 -17.05 7.67
CA ASP A 82 -2.55 -17.66 8.38
C ASP A 82 -1.40 -18.02 7.45
N HIS A 83 -1.65 -18.15 6.18
CA HIS A 83 -0.62 -18.54 5.22
C HIS A 83 -0.11 -17.40 4.35
N GLU A 84 -0.82 -16.29 4.31
CA GLU A 84 -0.44 -15.16 3.47
C GLU A 84 -0.12 -13.95 4.33
N VAL A 85 1.15 -13.76 4.57
CA VAL A 85 1.64 -12.65 5.37
C VAL A 85 2.69 -11.90 4.55
N TYR A 86 2.53 -10.60 4.44
CA TYR A 86 3.46 -9.76 3.70
C TYR A 86 4.06 -8.72 4.62
N VAL A 87 5.36 -8.54 4.53
CA VAL A 87 6.08 -7.55 5.33
C VAL A 87 6.64 -6.50 4.39
N ILE A 88 6.29 -5.26 4.63
CA ILE A 88 6.76 -4.14 3.84
C ILE A 88 7.72 -3.33 4.68
N ASP A 89 8.92 -3.14 4.16
CA ASP A 89 9.95 -2.36 4.83
C ASP A 89 9.78 -0.90 4.45
N LEU A 90 9.29 -0.10 5.38
CA LEU A 90 9.01 1.30 5.10
C LEU A 90 10.28 2.11 4.94
N LYS A 91 11.42 1.56 5.34
CA LYS A 91 12.69 2.26 5.17
C LYS A 91 13.10 2.38 3.70
N LYS A 92 12.47 1.60 2.83
CA LYS A 92 12.78 1.68 1.41
C LYS A 92 12.14 2.88 0.72
N LEU A 93 11.17 3.49 1.35
CA LEU A 93 10.44 4.60 0.74
C LEU A 93 11.26 5.89 0.78
N ASP A 94 11.07 6.71 -0.23
CA ASP A 94 11.73 8.02 -0.29
C ASP A 94 11.12 8.95 0.73
N GLY A 95 11.90 9.94 1.13
CA GLY A 95 11.41 10.95 2.05
C GLY A 95 11.81 10.63 3.48
N ASP A 96 11.23 11.38 4.40
CA ASP A 96 11.53 11.23 5.81
C ASP A 96 10.82 10.02 6.39
N LEU A 97 11.59 9.10 6.92
CA LEU A 97 11.06 7.83 7.41
C LEU A 97 9.99 8.03 8.48
N TRP A 98 10.24 8.91 9.43
CA TRP A 98 9.28 9.12 10.52
C TRP A 98 7.99 9.74 10.01
N SER A 99 8.10 10.70 9.10
CA SER A 99 6.92 11.32 8.52
C SER A 99 6.10 10.31 7.73
N ASN A 100 6.76 9.49 6.92
CA ASN A 100 6.08 8.44 6.17
C ASN A 100 5.37 7.48 7.11
N PHE A 101 6.06 7.08 8.17
CA PHE A 101 5.50 6.15 9.15
C PHE A 101 4.23 6.72 9.78
N GLN A 102 4.27 7.99 10.18
CA GLN A 102 3.12 8.62 10.82
C GLN A 102 1.95 8.74 9.85
N ILE A 103 2.22 9.14 8.61
CA ILE A 103 1.15 9.27 7.62
C ILE A 103 0.51 7.91 7.35
N ILE A 104 1.32 6.89 7.17
CA ILE A 104 0.82 5.55 6.90
C ILE A 104 -0.02 5.06 8.08
N LYS A 105 0.47 5.25 9.29
CA LYS A 105 -0.25 4.83 10.47
C LYS A 105 -1.59 5.52 10.59
N GLU A 106 -1.61 6.82 10.36
CA GLU A 106 -2.85 7.59 10.44
C GLU A 106 -3.85 7.18 9.39
N LYS A 107 -3.38 6.95 8.16
CA LYS A 107 -4.27 6.55 7.08
C LYS A 107 -4.88 5.20 7.36
N ILE A 108 -4.08 4.23 7.77
CA ILE A 108 -4.59 2.92 8.06
C ILE A 108 -5.54 2.95 9.26
N ALA A 109 -5.22 3.73 10.27
CA ALA A 109 -6.10 3.86 11.42
C ALA A 109 -7.44 4.45 11.01
N SER A 110 -7.43 5.38 10.07
CA SER A 110 -8.64 6.00 9.59
C SER A 110 -9.48 5.04 8.75
N PHE A 111 -8.85 4.27 7.88
CA PHE A 111 -9.59 3.42 6.94
C PHE A 111 -9.88 2.02 7.49
N ALA A 112 -9.02 1.51 8.33
CA ALA A 112 -9.12 0.13 8.80
C ALA A 112 -8.63 -0.02 10.23
N GLY A 113 -9.05 0.89 11.09
CA GLY A 113 -8.57 0.88 12.48
C GLY A 113 -8.89 -0.40 13.22
N ASN A 114 -10.00 -1.05 12.86
CA ASN A 114 -10.39 -2.29 13.50
C ASN A 114 -9.44 -3.45 13.15
N LYS A 115 -8.64 -3.30 12.12
CA LYS A 115 -7.68 -4.32 11.72
C LYS A 115 -6.25 -3.96 12.15
N LEU A 116 -6.03 -2.75 12.59
CA LEU A 116 -4.70 -2.25 12.90
C LEU A 116 -4.25 -2.70 14.28
N ARG A 117 -3.01 -3.20 14.35
CA ARG A 117 -2.38 -3.58 15.61
C ARG A 117 -1.02 -2.91 15.70
N ASN A 118 -0.60 -2.67 16.90
CA ASN A 118 0.73 -2.08 17.11
C ASN A 118 1.78 -3.13 17.39
#